data_29c8fbc1b634bb62f4d340231bc48dfc
#
_entry.id   29c8fbc1b634bb62f4d340231bc48dfc
#
_cell.length_a   1.000
_cell.length_b   1.000
_cell.length_c   1.000
_cell.angle_alpha   90.00
_cell.angle_beta   90.00
_cell.angle_gamma   90.00
#
_symmetry.space_group_name_H-M   'P 1'
#
loop_
_entity.id
_entity.type
_entity.pdbx_description
1 polymer ?
#
loop_
_entity_poly.entity_id
_entity_poly.type
_entity_poly.pdbx_seq_one_letter_code
_entity_poly.pdbx_strand_id
1 'polypeptide(L)'
;MKKSIISISITATCIMAFFMMNGFKTNPSSGILKPQKFNHAQSITITSSNTSTLDDVNYFGDVTLTGAINASGTYTMPTQVLGMALHCTFYLTLPQGTITIRMNCNMQTLRGRWTVLDGTGAYQNLRGEGSLFMPGIEEVLSGTVSGL
;
A
#
# COMPACT_ATOMS: atom_id res chain seq x y z
N MET A 1 -15.56 -6.60 69.97
CA MET A 1 -15.56 -6.28 68.54
C MET A 1 -14.59 -7.15 67.79
N LYS A 2 -14.96 -8.40 67.49
CA LYS A 2 -14.17 -9.36 66.70
C LYS A 2 -15.14 -10.33 66.00
N LYS A 3 -15.80 -9.87 64.94
CA LYS A 3 -16.61 -10.77 64.06
C LYS A 3 -16.71 -10.12 62.69
N SER A 4 -15.63 -10.16 61.90
CA SER A 4 -15.78 -9.71 60.50
C SER A 4 -14.69 -10.22 59.53
N ILE A 5 -13.90 -11.23 59.89
CA ILE A 5 -12.79 -11.68 59.02
C ILE A 5 -13.00 -13.08 58.42
N ILE A 6 -13.98 -13.85 58.89
CA ILE A 6 -14.15 -15.27 58.47
C ILE A 6 -15.06 -15.42 57.23
N SER A 7 -15.86 -14.39 56.88
CA SER A 7 -16.84 -14.50 55.77
C SER A 7 -16.29 -14.33 54.36
N ILE A 8 -15.09 -13.76 54.21
CA ILE A 8 -14.54 -13.44 52.88
C ILE A 8 -13.70 -14.60 52.32
N SER A 9 -13.19 -15.48 53.19
CA SER A 9 -12.32 -16.58 52.75
C SER A 9 -13.08 -17.77 52.12
N ILE A 10 -14.35 -17.97 52.46
CA ILE A 10 -15.14 -19.12 51.99
C ILE A 10 -15.70 -18.86 50.56
N THR A 11 -16.01 -17.62 50.22
CA THR A 11 -16.51 -17.27 48.88
C THR A 11 -15.40 -17.33 47.83
N ALA A 12 -14.17 -16.97 48.16
CA ALA A 12 -13.06 -17.03 47.23
C ALA A 12 -12.66 -18.47 46.85
N THR A 13 -12.76 -19.39 47.81
CA THR A 13 -12.40 -20.81 47.58
C THR A 13 -13.44 -21.53 46.69
N CYS A 14 -14.73 -21.22 46.85
CA CYS A 14 -15.77 -21.80 46.00
C CYS A 14 -15.71 -21.30 44.52
N ILE A 15 -15.30 -20.05 44.28
CA ILE A 15 -15.16 -19.50 42.91
C ILE A 15 -13.98 -20.16 42.19
N MET A 16 -12.87 -20.43 42.89
CA MET A 16 -11.72 -21.12 42.30
C MET A 16 -12.02 -22.61 41.96
N ALA A 17 -12.85 -23.28 42.74
CA ALA A 17 -13.23 -24.67 42.45
C ALA A 17 -14.18 -24.78 41.21
N PHE A 18 -14.97 -23.76 40.94
CA PHE A 18 -15.88 -23.77 39.78
C PHE A 18 -15.14 -23.56 38.47
N PHE A 19 -14.01 -22.83 38.47
CA PHE A 19 -13.20 -22.61 37.27
C PHE A 19 -12.32 -23.83 36.90
N MET A 20 -12.02 -24.68 37.85
CA MET A 20 -11.20 -25.88 37.60
C MET A 20 -11.98 -27.06 37.01
N MET A 21 -13.32 -27.08 37.11
CA MET A 21 -14.14 -28.19 36.60
C MET A 21 -14.66 -27.98 35.17
N ASN A 22 -14.63 -26.79 34.65
CA ASN A 22 -14.87 -26.58 33.23
C ASN A 22 -13.55 -26.74 32.46
N GLY A 23 -13.17 -28.01 32.26
CA GLY A 23 -12.05 -28.34 31.39
C GLY A 23 -12.25 -27.70 30.03
N PHE A 24 -11.48 -26.67 29.76
CA PHE A 24 -11.26 -26.19 28.40
C PHE A 24 -10.76 -27.39 27.60
N LYS A 25 -11.66 -28.04 26.87
CA LYS A 25 -11.24 -28.90 25.76
C LYS A 25 -10.58 -27.97 24.72
N THR A 26 -9.29 -27.76 24.88
CA THR A 26 -8.46 -27.25 23.79
C THR A 26 -8.46 -28.34 22.74
N ASN A 27 -9.31 -28.21 21.75
CA ASN A 27 -9.12 -28.91 20.50
C ASN A 27 -7.77 -28.45 19.96
N PRO A 28 -6.77 -29.30 19.79
CA PRO A 28 -5.59 -28.97 19.05
C PRO A 28 -5.89 -29.04 17.55
N SER A 29 -6.74 -28.14 17.05
CA SER A 29 -6.69 -27.83 15.64
C SER A 29 -5.51 -26.88 15.49
N SER A 30 -4.32 -27.45 15.36
CA SER A 30 -3.14 -26.78 14.82
C SER A 30 -3.36 -26.45 13.35
N GLY A 31 -4.42 -25.67 13.08
CA GLY A 31 -4.50 -24.87 11.90
C GLY A 31 -3.47 -23.77 12.09
N ILE A 32 -2.32 -23.87 11.46
CA ILE A 32 -1.45 -22.75 11.22
C ILE A 32 -2.35 -21.74 10.50
N LEU A 33 -2.85 -20.74 11.25
CA LEU A 33 -3.51 -19.59 10.67
C LEU A 33 -2.44 -18.94 9.80
N LYS A 34 -2.46 -19.26 8.48
CA LYS A 34 -1.70 -18.49 7.53
C LYS A 34 -2.11 -17.04 7.75
N PRO A 35 -1.17 -16.12 7.96
CA PRO A 35 -1.51 -14.72 8.12
C PRO A 35 -2.37 -14.33 6.92
N GLN A 36 -3.63 -14.05 7.18
CA GLN A 36 -4.55 -13.58 6.16
C GLN A 36 -4.05 -12.18 5.80
N LYS A 37 -3.37 -12.08 4.67
CA LYS A 37 -2.93 -10.80 4.12
C LYS A 37 -4.22 -10.04 3.79
N PHE A 38 -4.64 -9.17 4.69
CA PHE A 38 -5.75 -8.27 4.43
C PHE A 38 -5.28 -7.30 3.35
N ASN A 39 -5.65 -7.57 2.10
CA ASN A 39 -5.39 -6.69 0.97
C ASN A 39 -6.34 -5.50 1.02
N HIS A 40 -6.24 -4.68 2.08
CA HIS A 40 -6.95 -3.41 2.11
C HIS A 40 -6.25 -2.43 1.17
N ALA A 41 -7.03 -1.80 0.31
CA ALA A 41 -6.55 -0.70 -0.51
C ALA A 41 -6.08 0.45 0.40
N GLN A 42 -4.88 0.95 0.20
CA GLN A 42 -4.26 2.02 0.96
C GLN A 42 -3.95 3.19 0.04
N SER A 43 -4.10 4.41 0.54
CA SER A 43 -3.82 5.62 -0.24
C SER A 43 -2.33 5.77 -0.54
N ILE A 44 -2.03 6.22 -1.74
CA ILE A 44 -0.69 6.53 -2.21
C ILE A 44 -0.68 7.83 -3.02
N THR A 45 0.39 8.58 -2.89
CA THR A 45 0.74 9.69 -3.80
C THR A 45 2.13 9.44 -4.35
N ILE A 46 2.28 9.60 -5.67
CA ILE A 46 3.55 9.48 -6.40
C ILE A 46 3.79 10.81 -7.08
N THR A 47 4.94 11.41 -6.85
CA THR A 47 5.30 12.72 -7.42
C THR A 47 6.63 12.59 -8.15
N SER A 48 6.67 12.99 -9.42
CA SER A 48 7.92 13.16 -10.17
C SER A 48 8.55 14.51 -9.86
N SER A 49 9.85 14.61 -10.00
CA SER A 49 10.62 15.84 -9.85
C SER A 49 11.92 15.78 -10.64
N ASN A 50 12.57 16.93 -10.84
CA ASN A 50 13.81 17.03 -11.61
C ASN A 50 13.70 16.41 -13.00
N THR A 51 12.53 16.55 -13.63
CA THR A 51 12.21 15.95 -14.91
C THR A 51 13.07 16.53 -16.03
N SER A 52 13.74 15.67 -16.78
CA SER A 52 14.57 15.96 -17.94
C SER A 52 14.16 15.08 -19.11
N THR A 53 14.55 15.44 -20.32
CA THR A 53 14.30 14.64 -21.52
C THR A 53 15.58 14.42 -22.31
N LEU A 54 15.70 13.25 -22.93
CA LEU A 54 16.78 12.94 -23.89
C LEU A 54 16.39 13.33 -25.33
N ASP A 55 15.09 13.16 -25.64
CA ASP A 55 14.55 13.30 -26.99
C ASP A 55 13.03 13.51 -26.91
N ASP A 56 12.50 14.59 -26.66
CA ASP A 56 11.07 14.98 -26.59
C ASP A 56 10.00 13.87 -26.34
N VAL A 57 10.42 12.61 -26.23
CA VAL A 57 9.57 11.42 -26.00
C VAL A 57 10.01 10.55 -24.84
N ASN A 58 11.28 10.64 -24.40
CA ASN A 58 11.80 9.87 -23.28
C ASN A 58 12.19 10.80 -22.12
N TYR A 59 11.38 10.77 -21.08
CA TYR A 59 11.59 11.56 -19.87
C TYR A 59 12.21 10.72 -18.77
N PHE A 60 12.97 11.34 -17.88
CA PHE A 60 13.56 10.73 -16.71
C PHE A 60 13.71 11.77 -15.60
N GLY A 61 13.86 11.31 -14.36
CA GLY A 61 14.03 12.18 -13.20
C GLY A 61 13.94 11.41 -11.89
N ASP A 62 13.63 12.15 -10.84
CA ASP A 62 13.44 11.61 -9.52
C ASP A 62 11.96 11.36 -9.23
N VAL A 63 11.67 10.41 -8.36
CA VAL A 63 10.32 10.08 -7.93
C VAL A 63 10.26 9.92 -6.40
N THR A 64 9.19 10.42 -5.81
CA THR A 64 8.89 10.24 -4.39
C THR A 64 7.50 9.65 -4.23
N LEU A 65 7.40 8.57 -3.45
CA LEU A 65 6.17 7.91 -3.06
C LEU A 65 5.88 8.21 -1.59
N THR A 66 4.61 8.50 -1.27
CA THR A 66 4.15 8.74 0.11
C THR A 66 2.83 8.03 0.37
N GLY A 67 2.57 7.65 1.62
CA GLY A 67 1.36 6.92 2.02
C GLY A 67 1.63 5.44 2.22
N ALA A 68 0.97 4.58 1.46
CA ALA A 68 1.14 3.12 1.54
C ALA A 68 2.59 2.66 1.32
N ILE A 69 3.32 3.37 0.47
CA ILE A 69 4.75 3.20 0.24
C ILE A 69 5.41 4.55 0.54
N ASN A 70 6.49 4.53 1.34
CA ASN A 70 7.31 5.70 1.60
C ASN A 70 8.71 5.41 1.07
N ALA A 71 9.00 5.89 -0.13
CA ALA A 71 10.26 5.64 -0.82
C ALA A 71 10.58 6.77 -1.80
N SER A 72 11.86 6.94 -2.11
CA SER A 72 12.33 7.79 -3.20
C SER A 72 13.23 6.98 -4.13
N GLY A 73 13.27 7.36 -5.39
CA GLY A 73 14.05 6.70 -6.41
C GLY A 73 14.10 7.50 -7.69
N THR A 74 14.30 6.82 -8.79
CA THR A 74 14.32 7.42 -10.13
C THR A 74 13.24 6.82 -11.02
N TYR A 75 12.94 7.51 -12.10
CA TYR A 75 12.03 7.01 -13.11
C TYR A 75 12.56 7.22 -14.53
N THR A 76 12.03 6.40 -15.44
CA THR A 76 12.07 6.65 -16.89
C THR A 76 10.66 6.53 -17.45
N MET A 77 10.32 7.37 -18.42
CA MET A 77 8.97 7.46 -18.95
C MET A 77 9.00 7.67 -20.46
N PRO A 78 9.00 6.58 -21.25
CA PRO A 78 8.70 6.67 -22.68
C PRO A 78 7.25 7.13 -22.88
N THR A 79 7.08 8.06 -23.79
CA THR A 79 5.84 8.78 -24.01
C THR A 79 5.41 8.68 -25.46
N GLN A 80 4.12 8.49 -25.73
CA GLN A 80 3.51 8.51 -27.05
C GLN A 80 2.34 9.49 -27.07
N VAL A 81 2.39 10.44 -27.99
CA VAL A 81 1.31 11.40 -28.21
C VAL A 81 0.43 10.93 -29.37
N LEU A 82 -0.86 10.76 -29.12
CA LEU A 82 -1.87 10.38 -30.12
C LEU A 82 -2.99 11.44 -30.10
N GLY A 83 -2.88 12.44 -30.96
CA GLY A 83 -3.79 13.59 -30.97
C GLY A 83 -3.73 14.36 -29.65
N MET A 84 -4.85 14.41 -28.94
CA MET A 84 -4.96 15.08 -27.63
C MET A 84 -4.69 14.13 -26.43
N ALA A 85 -4.34 12.88 -26.70
CA ALA A 85 -4.06 11.89 -25.67
C ALA A 85 -2.56 11.65 -25.56
N LEU A 86 -2.06 11.64 -24.34
CA LEU A 86 -0.72 11.27 -23.97
C LEU A 86 -0.77 9.87 -23.32
N HIS A 87 -0.04 8.92 -23.86
CA HIS A 87 0.13 7.58 -23.34
C HIS A 87 1.55 7.38 -22.87
N CYS A 88 1.75 7.05 -21.61
CA CYS A 88 3.06 6.87 -21.02
C CYS A 88 3.15 5.56 -20.28
N THR A 89 4.35 4.99 -20.23
CA THR A 89 4.71 3.94 -19.28
C THR A 89 5.77 4.49 -18.33
N PHE A 90 5.46 4.51 -17.07
CA PHE A 90 6.28 5.06 -16.00
C PHE A 90 7.00 3.91 -15.31
N TYR A 91 8.29 3.80 -15.50
CA TYR A 91 9.15 2.76 -14.89
C TYR A 91 9.85 3.37 -13.68
N LEU A 92 9.40 3.00 -12.49
CA LEU A 92 9.99 3.45 -11.23
C LEU A 92 11.06 2.47 -10.76
N THR A 93 12.23 2.99 -10.40
CA THR A 93 13.31 2.23 -9.76
C THR A 93 13.45 2.71 -8.32
N LEU A 94 13.11 1.83 -7.38
CA LEU A 94 13.07 2.11 -5.94
C LEU A 94 14.02 1.16 -5.20
N PRO A 95 14.43 1.47 -3.95
CA PRO A 95 15.39 0.64 -3.21
C PRO A 95 14.97 -0.82 -3.01
N GLN A 96 13.67 -1.12 -2.99
CA GLN A 96 13.15 -2.47 -2.72
C GLN A 96 12.61 -3.18 -3.96
N GLY A 97 12.76 -2.62 -5.15
CA GLY A 97 12.30 -3.19 -6.41
C GLY A 97 11.83 -2.13 -7.40
N THR A 98 11.14 -2.56 -8.44
CA THR A 98 10.61 -1.68 -9.48
C THR A 98 9.09 -1.69 -9.49
N ILE A 99 8.48 -0.62 -10.00
CA ILE A 99 7.04 -0.54 -10.28
C ILE A 99 6.86 -0.03 -11.69
N THR A 100 6.04 -0.71 -12.49
CA THR A 100 5.65 -0.27 -13.83
C THR A 100 4.21 0.24 -13.81
N ILE A 101 4.01 1.47 -14.23
CA ILE A 101 2.70 2.15 -14.22
C ILE A 101 2.37 2.59 -15.64
N ARG A 102 1.17 2.29 -16.11
CA ARG A 102 0.61 2.88 -17.33
C ARG A 102 -0.17 4.13 -16.97
N MET A 103 0.05 5.20 -17.74
CA MET A 103 -0.65 6.47 -17.59
C MET A 103 -1.29 6.88 -18.91
N ASN A 104 -2.47 7.48 -18.83
CA ASN A 104 -3.15 8.12 -19.94
C ASN A 104 -3.60 9.50 -19.49
N CYS A 105 -3.21 10.53 -20.22
CA CYS A 105 -3.50 11.93 -19.88
C CYS A 105 -4.15 12.63 -21.08
N ASN A 106 -5.09 13.52 -20.80
CA ASN A 106 -5.61 14.43 -21.79
C ASN A 106 -4.76 15.73 -21.75
N MET A 107 -4.16 16.08 -22.87
CA MET A 107 -3.23 17.20 -22.99
C MET A 107 -3.88 18.58 -22.82
N GLN A 108 -5.20 18.71 -23.02
CA GLN A 108 -5.91 19.98 -22.80
C GLN A 108 -6.21 20.21 -21.32
N THR A 109 -6.58 19.15 -20.59
CA THR A 109 -6.97 19.26 -19.20
C THR A 109 -5.83 18.95 -18.23
N LEU A 110 -4.73 18.39 -18.74
CA LEU A 110 -3.57 17.91 -17.97
C LEU A 110 -3.98 16.93 -16.87
N ARG A 111 -5.05 16.18 -17.11
CA ARG A 111 -5.62 15.20 -16.19
C ARG A 111 -5.75 13.85 -16.86
N GLY A 112 -5.63 12.81 -16.06
CA GLY A 112 -5.68 11.45 -16.56
C GLY A 112 -5.89 10.41 -15.48
N ARG A 113 -5.56 9.18 -15.85
CA ARG A 113 -5.60 8.01 -14.97
C ARG A 113 -4.30 7.24 -15.06
N TRP A 114 -4.01 6.52 -13.99
CA TRP A 114 -2.90 5.59 -13.93
C TRP A 114 -3.33 4.23 -13.38
N THR A 115 -2.57 3.18 -13.76
CA THR A 115 -2.78 1.81 -13.30
C THR A 115 -1.43 1.11 -13.18
N VAL A 116 -1.19 0.40 -12.08
CA VAL A 116 -0.02 -0.47 -11.93
C VAL A 116 -0.16 -1.66 -12.88
N LEU A 117 0.85 -1.87 -13.71
CA LEU A 117 0.93 -3.01 -14.61
C LEU A 117 1.70 -4.18 -13.99
N ASP A 118 2.83 -3.88 -13.37
CA ASP A 118 3.76 -4.87 -12.85
C ASP A 118 4.64 -4.28 -11.73
N GLY A 119 5.30 -5.16 -10.97
CA GLY A 119 6.27 -4.80 -9.96
C GLY A 119 7.24 -5.93 -9.67
N THR A 120 8.41 -5.60 -9.13
CA THR A 120 9.43 -6.58 -8.73
C THR A 120 9.83 -6.40 -7.26
N GLY A 121 10.54 -7.36 -6.69
CA GLY A 121 10.99 -7.30 -5.31
C GLY A 121 9.83 -7.21 -4.33
N ALA A 122 9.85 -6.21 -3.44
CA ALA A 122 8.76 -5.99 -2.49
C ALA A 122 7.43 -5.62 -3.14
N TYR A 123 7.43 -5.23 -4.41
CA TYR A 123 6.26 -4.74 -5.17
C TYR A 123 5.67 -5.76 -6.14
N GLN A 124 6.16 -7.01 -6.16
CA GLN A 124 5.75 -8.01 -7.18
C GLN A 124 4.25 -8.34 -7.20
N ASN A 125 3.53 -8.10 -6.10
CA ASN A 125 2.08 -8.33 -6.02
C ASN A 125 1.28 -7.02 -6.02
N LEU A 126 1.96 -5.88 -6.21
CA LEU A 126 1.32 -4.58 -6.14
C LEU A 126 0.26 -4.45 -7.23
N ARG A 127 -0.90 -3.94 -6.83
CA ARG A 127 -2.00 -3.53 -7.71
C ARG A 127 -2.40 -2.13 -7.28
N GLY A 128 -2.80 -1.31 -8.23
CA GLY A 128 -3.23 0.04 -7.90
C GLY A 128 -3.70 0.82 -9.11
N GLU A 129 -4.48 1.84 -8.83
CA GLU A 129 -5.01 2.77 -9.81
C GLU A 129 -5.35 4.11 -9.18
N GLY A 130 -5.53 5.11 -10.01
CA GLY A 130 -5.91 6.43 -9.52
C GLY A 130 -5.97 7.51 -10.61
N SER A 131 -5.93 8.74 -10.15
CA SER A 131 -5.93 9.94 -10.98
C SER A 131 -4.51 10.47 -11.18
N LEU A 132 -4.30 11.07 -12.33
CA LEU A 132 -3.09 11.78 -12.72
C LEU A 132 -3.40 13.26 -12.92
N PHE A 133 -2.52 14.13 -12.47
CA PHE A 133 -2.49 15.55 -12.78
C PHE A 133 -1.06 15.99 -13.12
N MET A 134 -0.91 16.78 -14.19
CA MET A 134 0.37 17.30 -14.66
C MET A 134 0.38 18.83 -14.51
N PRO A 135 0.83 19.40 -13.39
CA PRO A 135 0.85 20.85 -13.18
C PRO A 135 1.93 21.58 -14.02
N GLY A 136 2.73 20.85 -14.75
CA GLY A 136 3.83 21.35 -15.59
C GLY A 136 4.49 20.17 -16.30
N ILE A 137 5.79 20.04 -16.17
CA ILE A 137 6.56 18.87 -16.65
C ILE A 137 6.65 17.75 -15.60
N GLU A 138 6.07 17.96 -14.44
CA GLU A 138 6.04 17.00 -13.34
C GLU A 138 4.67 16.35 -13.25
N GLU A 139 4.62 15.12 -12.78
CA GLU A 139 3.39 14.34 -12.60
C GLU A 139 3.08 14.16 -11.12
N VAL A 140 1.80 14.29 -10.80
CA VAL A 140 1.24 13.93 -9.49
C VAL A 140 0.19 12.84 -9.68
N LEU A 141 0.48 11.64 -9.20
CA LEU A 141 -0.41 10.49 -9.24
C LEU A 141 -0.98 10.27 -7.84
N SER A 142 -2.29 10.28 -7.71
CA SER A 142 -2.99 10.02 -6.44
C SER A 142 -3.97 8.88 -6.61
N GLY A 143 -4.02 7.96 -5.67
CA GLY A 143 -4.92 6.81 -5.77
C GLY A 143 -4.75 5.82 -4.64
N THR A 144 -5.01 4.56 -4.94
CA THR A 144 -4.92 3.47 -3.98
C THR A 144 -4.12 2.30 -4.52
N VAL A 145 -3.44 1.61 -3.61
CA VAL A 145 -2.68 0.38 -3.90
C VAL A 145 -3.02 -0.72 -2.89
N SER A 146 -2.79 -1.96 -3.30
CA SER A 146 -2.93 -3.17 -2.48
C SER A 146 -1.88 -4.20 -2.87
N GLY A 147 -1.69 -5.24 -2.09
CA GLY A 147 -0.73 -6.31 -2.39
C GLY A 147 0.69 -6.07 -1.88
N LEU A 148 0.85 -5.17 -0.91
CA LEU A 148 2.10 -4.91 -0.17
C LEU A 148 2.36 -5.99 0.88
#